data_750842f60cc69a7bd40f4fb535d0809d
#
_entry.id   750842f60cc69a7bd40f4fb535d0809d
#
_cell.length_a   1.000
_cell.length_b   1.000
_cell.length_c   1.000
_cell.angle_alpha   90.00
_cell.angle_beta   90.00
_cell.angle_gamma   90.00
#
_symmetry.space_group_name_H-M   'P 1'
#
loop_
_entity.id
_entity.type
_entity.pdbx_description
1 polymer ?
#
loop_
_entity_poly.entity_id
_entity_poly.type
_entity_poly.pdbx_seq_one_letter_code
_entity_poly.pdbx_strand_id
1 'polypeptide(L)'
;HGRVFPKTDKSRTIIQALENKIQELGASILTNTEVVSVKKVDKQFQVKSSDQTFTSDKLIVTTGGKSYPSTGSTGFGHDIARHFKLHVTELEAAESPLLTDFPHKALQGISLDDVTLSYGKHKITHDLLFTHFGLSGPAALRLSSFVKGGEIAHLDFLPNQSQENLKTYFEENREKSVKNTLKALVPERVAEFLAEDKADSKVKQLRPKDLENIISQLKGMEIPITGKMSLAKSFVTKGGVDLKEINPKTLESKKVPHLHFA
;
A
#
# COMPACT_ATOMS: atom_id res chain seq x y z
N HIS A 1 14.08 7.40 -6.20
CA HIS A 1 12.74 6.76 -6.22
C HIS A 1 11.79 7.32 -7.29
N GLY A 2 12.22 8.28 -8.16
CA GLY A 2 11.41 8.84 -9.24
C GLY A 2 10.19 9.67 -8.79
N ARG A 3 10.06 9.99 -7.51
CA ARG A 3 8.99 10.86 -6.98
C ARG A 3 9.32 12.32 -7.28
N VAL A 4 8.33 13.06 -7.76
CA VAL A 4 8.46 14.48 -8.06
C VAL A 4 7.54 15.26 -7.12
N PHE A 5 8.09 16.29 -6.49
CA PHE A 5 7.37 17.19 -5.60
C PHE A 5 7.48 18.63 -6.12
N PRO A 6 6.49 19.49 -5.86
CA PRO A 6 6.62 20.92 -6.20
C PRO A 6 7.75 21.56 -5.39
N LYS A 7 8.47 22.52 -5.96
CA LYS A 7 9.56 23.24 -5.27
C LYS A 7 9.11 23.88 -3.95
N THR A 8 7.84 24.19 -3.81
CA THR A 8 7.24 24.77 -2.60
C THR A 8 6.95 23.74 -1.51
N ASP A 9 7.04 22.45 -1.81
CA ASP A 9 6.64 21.32 -0.96
C ASP A 9 5.19 21.44 -0.42
N LYS A 10 4.32 22.09 -1.20
CA LYS A 10 2.91 22.32 -0.85
C LYS A 10 1.99 21.76 -1.93
N SER A 11 1.04 20.90 -1.53
CA SER A 11 0.00 20.36 -2.44
C SER A 11 -0.83 21.46 -3.12
N ARG A 12 -1.07 22.58 -2.43
CA ARG A 12 -1.80 23.72 -2.98
C ARG A 12 -1.18 24.27 -4.28
N THR A 13 0.14 24.18 -4.45
CA THR A 13 0.81 24.60 -5.70
C THR A 13 0.34 23.77 -6.89
N ILE A 14 0.14 22.48 -6.70
CA ILE A 14 -0.37 21.59 -7.76
C ILE A 14 -1.85 21.90 -8.05
N ILE A 15 -2.66 22.04 -7.00
CA ILE A 15 -4.10 22.38 -7.13
C ILE A 15 -4.25 23.66 -7.94
N GLN A 16 -3.55 24.74 -7.55
CA GLN A 16 -3.63 26.03 -8.24
C GLN A 16 -3.19 25.94 -9.71
N ALA A 17 -2.15 25.16 -10.01
CA ALA A 17 -1.69 24.97 -11.38
C ALA A 17 -2.76 24.29 -12.25
N LEU A 18 -3.45 23.28 -11.70
CA LEU A 18 -4.56 22.60 -12.39
C LEU A 18 -5.78 23.50 -12.57
N GLU A 19 -6.19 24.24 -11.52
CA GLU A 19 -7.31 25.18 -11.59
C GLU A 19 -7.07 26.27 -12.64
N ASN A 20 -5.88 26.86 -12.64
CA ASN A 20 -5.51 27.87 -13.65
C ASN A 20 -5.59 27.30 -15.06
N LYS A 21 -5.12 26.05 -15.26
CA LYS A 21 -5.17 25.41 -16.58
C LYS A 21 -6.59 25.11 -17.04
N ILE A 22 -7.47 24.69 -16.14
CA ILE A 22 -8.87 24.44 -16.43
C ILE A 22 -9.54 25.74 -16.89
N GLN A 23 -9.31 26.84 -16.15
CA GLN A 23 -9.85 28.18 -16.50
C GLN A 23 -9.32 28.68 -17.85
N GLU A 24 -8.01 28.55 -18.08
CA GLU A 24 -7.36 28.90 -19.36
C GLU A 24 -8.01 28.19 -20.56
N LEU A 25 -8.40 26.91 -20.35
CA LEU A 25 -9.06 26.10 -21.38
C LEU A 25 -10.57 26.37 -21.50
N GLY A 26 -11.12 27.30 -20.72
CA GLY A 26 -12.54 27.63 -20.75
C GLY A 26 -13.47 26.57 -20.14
N ALA A 27 -12.93 25.64 -19.37
CA ALA A 27 -13.74 24.63 -18.68
C ALA A 27 -14.27 25.18 -17.34
N SER A 28 -15.45 24.73 -16.92
CA SER A 28 -16.10 25.13 -15.67
C SER A 28 -15.91 24.07 -14.59
N ILE A 29 -15.60 24.52 -13.37
CA ILE A 29 -15.61 23.68 -12.16
C ILE A 29 -16.85 24.06 -11.35
N LEU A 30 -17.70 23.07 -11.09
CA LEU A 30 -18.87 23.23 -10.25
C LEU A 30 -18.62 22.52 -8.92
N THR A 31 -18.35 23.28 -7.88
CA THR A 31 -18.21 22.77 -6.50
C THR A 31 -19.57 22.66 -5.82
N ASN A 32 -19.66 21.89 -4.74
CA ASN A 32 -20.90 21.65 -4.00
C ASN A 32 -22.06 21.13 -4.88
N THR A 33 -21.71 20.39 -5.96
CA THR A 33 -22.66 19.88 -6.94
C THR A 33 -22.55 18.36 -6.96
N GLU A 34 -23.30 17.69 -6.09
CA GLU A 34 -23.29 16.24 -5.99
C GLU A 34 -24.11 15.62 -7.12
N VAL A 35 -23.49 14.74 -7.88
CA VAL A 35 -24.17 13.98 -8.92
C VAL A 35 -24.94 12.82 -8.27
N VAL A 36 -26.25 12.79 -8.45
CA VAL A 36 -27.13 11.77 -7.87
C VAL A 36 -27.54 10.68 -8.86
N SER A 37 -27.53 10.97 -10.16
CA SER A 37 -27.81 9.96 -11.19
C SER A 37 -27.27 10.35 -12.55
N VAL A 38 -27.02 9.33 -13.36
CA VAL A 38 -26.59 9.46 -14.75
C VAL A 38 -27.50 8.57 -15.60
N LYS A 39 -28.02 9.11 -16.70
CA LYS A 39 -28.81 8.36 -17.69
C LYS A 39 -28.32 8.68 -19.08
N LYS A 40 -28.54 7.79 -20.02
CA LYS A 40 -28.39 8.07 -21.45
C LYS A 40 -29.76 8.12 -22.10
N VAL A 41 -30.11 9.25 -22.67
CA VAL A 41 -31.37 9.47 -23.38
C VAL A 41 -30.99 9.79 -24.81
N ASP A 42 -31.49 9.00 -25.73
CA ASP A 42 -31.10 9.01 -27.15
C ASP A 42 -29.57 8.92 -27.30
N LYS A 43 -28.92 9.99 -27.73
CA LYS A 43 -27.46 10.03 -27.93
C LYS A 43 -26.71 10.80 -26.87
N GLN A 44 -27.42 11.44 -25.91
CA GLN A 44 -26.82 12.33 -24.90
C GLN A 44 -26.90 11.76 -23.50
N PHE A 45 -25.95 12.14 -22.66
CA PHE A 45 -25.98 11.86 -21.24
C PHE A 45 -26.71 12.96 -20.50
N GLN A 46 -27.59 12.58 -19.59
CA GLN A 46 -28.21 13.44 -18.59
C GLN A 46 -27.58 13.14 -17.23
N VAL A 47 -26.85 14.11 -16.70
CA VAL A 47 -26.20 14.06 -15.40
C VAL A 47 -27.01 14.92 -14.44
N LYS A 48 -27.69 14.27 -13.49
CA LYS A 48 -28.55 14.97 -12.53
C LYS A 48 -27.81 15.19 -11.21
N SER A 49 -27.79 16.43 -10.75
CA SER A 49 -27.45 16.78 -9.37
C SER A 49 -28.72 16.98 -8.52
N SER A 50 -28.56 17.38 -7.25
CA SER A 50 -29.69 17.75 -6.39
C SER A 50 -30.57 18.82 -7.02
N ASP A 51 -29.96 19.80 -7.70
CA ASP A 51 -30.61 21.07 -8.07
C ASP A 51 -30.85 21.20 -9.57
N GLN A 52 -30.10 20.54 -10.41
CA GLN A 52 -30.14 20.72 -11.85
C GLN A 52 -29.76 19.48 -12.63
N THR A 53 -30.00 19.49 -13.93
CA THR A 53 -29.62 18.44 -14.86
C THR A 53 -28.72 19.03 -15.95
N PHE A 54 -27.60 18.41 -16.16
CA PHE A 54 -26.67 18.72 -17.24
C PHE A 54 -26.85 17.73 -18.39
N THR A 55 -26.69 18.21 -19.61
CA THR A 55 -26.74 17.37 -20.81
C THR A 55 -25.41 17.45 -21.54
N SER A 56 -24.87 16.32 -22.00
CA SER A 56 -23.61 16.25 -22.73
C SER A 56 -23.57 15.11 -23.74
N ASP A 57 -22.79 15.29 -24.80
CA ASP A 57 -22.57 14.23 -25.80
C ASP A 57 -21.59 13.16 -25.31
N LYS A 58 -20.68 13.51 -24.40
CA LYS A 58 -19.68 12.61 -23.83
C LYS A 58 -19.66 12.74 -22.31
N LEU A 59 -19.39 11.63 -21.64
CA LEU A 59 -19.25 11.58 -20.19
C LEU A 59 -17.97 10.87 -19.81
N ILE A 60 -17.17 11.50 -18.95
CA ILE A 60 -15.97 10.90 -18.35
C ILE A 60 -16.22 10.77 -16.85
N VAL A 61 -16.17 9.54 -16.33
CA VAL A 61 -16.35 9.24 -14.91
C VAL A 61 -14.98 9.12 -14.27
N THR A 62 -14.66 10.07 -13.37
CA THR A 62 -13.36 10.17 -12.68
C THR A 62 -13.53 10.30 -11.17
N THR A 63 -14.54 9.60 -10.63
CA THR A 63 -14.96 9.72 -9.22
C THR A 63 -14.04 9.00 -8.23
N GLY A 64 -12.95 8.39 -8.71
CA GLY A 64 -12.06 7.59 -7.90
C GLY A 64 -12.66 6.27 -7.45
N GLY A 65 -11.98 5.60 -6.53
CA GLY A 65 -12.36 4.28 -6.02
C GLY A 65 -13.27 4.34 -4.80
N LYS A 66 -12.96 3.48 -3.81
CA LYS A 66 -13.71 3.35 -2.55
C LYS A 66 -12.80 3.43 -1.32
N SER A 67 -11.53 3.79 -1.53
CA SER A 67 -10.55 4.04 -0.48
C SER A 67 -10.68 5.46 0.03
N TYR A 68 -10.51 5.69 1.33
CA TYR A 68 -10.66 7.01 1.97
C TYR A 68 -11.95 7.74 1.59
N PRO A 69 -13.12 7.20 1.93
CA PRO A 69 -14.42 7.76 1.50
C PRO A 69 -14.64 9.21 1.97
N SER A 70 -13.94 9.66 3.02
CA SER A 70 -13.95 11.07 3.47
C SER A 70 -13.38 12.05 2.45
N THR A 71 -12.66 11.57 1.43
CA THR A 71 -12.14 12.38 0.31
C THR A 71 -13.08 12.44 -0.90
N GLY A 72 -14.27 11.85 -0.80
CA GLY A 72 -15.25 11.74 -1.89
C GLY A 72 -15.21 10.43 -2.67
N SER A 73 -14.26 9.54 -2.38
CA SER A 73 -14.12 8.23 -3.05
C SER A 73 -15.13 7.21 -2.49
N THR A 74 -16.42 7.41 -2.79
CA THR A 74 -17.52 6.59 -2.26
C THR A 74 -17.82 5.34 -3.08
N GLY A 75 -17.24 5.24 -4.28
CA GLY A 75 -17.50 4.15 -5.23
C GLY A 75 -18.64 4.47 -6.22
N PHE A 76 -19.13 5.69 -6.26
CA PHE A 76 -20.24 6.08 -7.13
C PHE A 76 -19.98 5.79 -8.62
N GLY A 77 -18.74 5.93 -9.10
CA GLY A 77 -18.38 5.55 -10.47
C GLY A 77 -18.61 4.06 -10.78
N HIS A 78 -18.43 3.19 -9.80
CA HIS A 78 -18.75 1.77 -9.96
C HIS A 78 -20.27 1.52 -10.05
N ASP A 79 -21.07 2.33 -9.35
CA ASP A 79 -22.53 2.24 -9.41
C ASP A 79 -23.04 2.76 -10.76
N ILE A 80 -22.43 3.82 -11.31
CA ILE A 80 -22.67 4.26 -12.70
C ILE A 80 -22.36 3.12 -13.68
N ALA A 81 -21.21 2.46 -13.53
CA ALA A 81 -20.84 1.35 -14.40
C ALA A 81 -21.87 0.20 -14.34
N ARG A 82 -22.30 -0.19 -13.13
CA ARG A 82 -23.35 -1.22 -12.95
C ARG A 82 -24.69 -0.80 -13.55
N HIS A 83 -25.07 0.47 -13.40
CA HIS A 83 -26.29 1.03 -14.01
C HIS A 83 -26.27 0.85 -15.54
N PHE A 84 -25.12 1.03 -16.18
CA PHE A 84 -24.93 0.79 -17.61
C PHE A 84 -24.63 -0.69 -17.95
N LYS A 85 -24.83 -1.61 -17.01
CA LYS A 85 -24.62 -3.07 -17.18
C LYS A 85 -23.18 -3.44 -17.55
N LEU A 86 -22.23 -2.65 -17.10
CA LEU A 86 -20.81 -3.01 -17.20
C LEU A 86 -20.43 -3.87 -16.00
N HIS A 87 -19.59 -4.87 -16.22
CA HIS A 87 -19.05 -5.70 -15.16
C HIS A 87 -18.06 -4.88 -14.31
N VAL A 88 -18.25 -4.95 -13.00
CA VAL A 88 -17.33 -4.39 -11.99
C VAL A 88 -16.77 -5.54 -11.20
N THR A 89 -15.45 -5.71 -11.23
CA THR A 89 -14.74 -6.74 -10.49
C THR A 89 -14.87 -6.51 -8.97
N GLU A 90 -14.58 -7.53 -8.17
CA GLU A 90 -14.56 -7.40 -6.72
C GLU A 90 -13.59 -6.29 -6.29
N LEU A 91 -14.03 -5.45 -5.36
CA LEU A 91 -13.23 -4.36 -4.82
C LEU A 91 -12.52 -4.82 -3.56
N GLU A 92 -11.20 -4.78 -3.59
CA GLU A 92 -10.34 -5.19 -2.48
C GLU A 92 -9.46 -4.02 -2.02
N ALA A 93 -9.04 -4.06 -0.74
CA ALA A 93 -8.02 -3.17 -0.23
C ALA A 93 -6.65 -3.50 -0.84
N ALA A 94 -5.96 -2.51 -1.37
CA ALA A 94 -4.56 -2.59 -1.78
C ALA A 94 -3.79 -1.40 -1.21
N GLU A 95 -2.47 -1.50 -1.13
CA GLU A 95 -1.65 -0.56 -0.37
C GLU A 95 -2.26 -0.30 1.02
N SER A 96 -2.54 -1.37 1.72
CA SER A 96 -3.20 -1.40 3.03
C SER A 96 -2.23 -1.92 4.09
N PRO A 97 -2.26 -1.38 5.32
CA PRO A 97 -1.53 -1.98 6.42
C PRO A 97 -1.91 -3.44 6.62
N LEU A 98 -0.93 -4.27 6.96
CA LEU A 98 -1.10 -5.70 7.23
C LEU A 98 -1.39 -5.91 8.72
N LEU A 99 -2.38 -6.74 9.01
CA LEU A 99 -2.72 -7.16 10.37
C LEU A 99 -1.93 -8.42 10.73
N THR A 100 -1.43 -8.50 11.96
CA THR A 100 -0.69 -9.66 12.45
C THR A 100 -0.87 -9.83 13.96
N ASP A 101 -0.93 -11.08 14.41
CA ASP A 101 -0.88 -11.46 15.83
C ASP A 101 0.56 -11.67 16.34
N PHE A 102 1.55 -11.44 15.49
CA PHE A 102 2.96 -11.47 15.85
C PHE A 102 3.21 -10.59 17.09
N PRO A 103 4.14 -10.94 18.00
CA PRO A 103 4.39 -10.16 19.23
C PRO A 103 5.03 -8.79 18.92
N HIS A 104 4.31 -8.01 18.16
CA HIS A 104 4.71 -6.67 17.68
C HIS A 104 4.78 -5.61 18.80
N LYS A 105 4.23 -5.89 20.00
CA LYS A 105 4.29 -4.93 21.12
C LYS A 105 5.72 -4.55 21.48
N ALA A 106 6.66 -5.51 21.47
CA ALA A 106 8.07 -5.23 21.72
C ALA A 106 8.70 -4.33 20.64
N LEU A 107 8.22 -4.46 19.40
CA LEU A 107 8.73 -3.76 18.22
C LEU A 107 7.89 -2.56 17.80
N GLN A 108 6.75 -2.32 18.43
CA GLN A 108 5.83 -1.23 18.08
C GLN A 108 6.52 0.14 18.03
N GLY A 109 6.28 0.89 16.95
CA GLY A 109 6.84 2.22 16.70
C GLY A 109 8.22 2.20 16.06
N ILE A 110 8.82 1.01 15.82
CA ILE A 110 10.12 0.92 15.14
C ILE A 110 9.88 1.05 13.63
N SER A 111 10.61 1.99 13.02
CA SER A 111 10.80 2.07 11.59
C SER A 111 12.11 1.37 11.20
N LEU A 112 12.07 0.58 10.15
CA LEU A 112 13.21 -0.09 9.56
C LEU A 112 13.38 0.43 8.14
N ASP A 113 14.60 0.79 7.78
CA ASP A 113 14.94 1.26 6.45
C ASP A 113 15.43 0.09 5.59
N ASP A 114 15.04 0.08 4.30
CA ASP A 114 15.52 -0.85 3.28
C ASP A 114 15.51 -2.35 3.66
N VAL A 115 14.48 -2.80 4.38
CA VAL A 115 14.28 -4.22 4.67
C VAL A 115 13.51 -4.92 3.56
N THR A 116 13.60 -6.25 3.45
CA THR A 116 12.81 -7.01 2.48
C THR A 116 11.69 -7.78 3.18
N LEU A 117 10.45 -7.46 2.82
CA LEU A 117 9.28 -8.24 3.19
C LEU A 117 8.84 -9.10 2.00
N SER A 118 8.64 -10.40 2.21
CA SER A 118 8.35 -11.34 1.12
C SER A 118 7.23 -12.31 1.44
N TYR A 119 6.50 -12.72 0.38
CA TYR A 119 5.51 -13.80 0.39
C TYR A 119 5.51 -14.50 -0.96
N GLY A 120 5.75 -15.81 -0.97
CA GLY A 120 5.89 -16.58 -2.20
C GLY A 120 6.98 -15.99 -3.12
N LYS A 121 6.61 -15.64 -4.35
CA LYS A 121 7.52 -15.01 -5.31
C LYS A 121 7.66 -13.50 -5.17
N HIS A 122 6.81 -12.88 -4.36
CA HIS A 122 6.78 -11.43 -4.19
C HIS A 122 7.77 -11.01 -3.11
N LYS A 123 8.73 -10.17 -3.48
CA LYS A 123 9.75 -9.58 -2.59
C LYS A 123 9.72 -8.08 -2.75
N ILE A 124 9.51 -7.36 -1.65
CA ILE A 124 9.44 -5.90 -1.62
C ILE A 124 10.53 -5.40 -0.68
N THR A 125 11.54 -4.74 -1.24
CA THR A 125 12.58 -4.06 -0.44
C THR A 125 12.23 -2.61 -0.31
N HIS A 126 11.95 -2.16 0.90
CA HIS A 126 11.63 -0.77 1.26
C HIS A 126 11.50 -0.64 2.79
N ASP A 127 11.20 0.58 3.25
CA ASP A 127 10.97 0.85 4.66
C ASP A 127 9.73 0.12 5.19
N LEU A 128 9.82 -0.33 6.43
CA LEU A 128 8.77 -1.04 7.16
C LEU A 128 8.56 -0.36 8.52
N LEU A 129 7.31 -0.27 8.94
CA LEU A 129 6.93 0.25 10.27
C LEU A 129 6.15 -0.82 11.04
N PHE A 130 6.62 -1.16 12.23
CA PHE A 130 5.84 -1.92 13.21
C PHE A 130 4.84 -1.00 13.91
N THR A 131 3.56 -1.35 13.87
CA THR A 131 2.47 -0.59 14.48
C THR A 131 1.80 -1.40 15.58
N HIS A 132 0.84 -0.82 16.30
CA HIS A 132 0.06 -1.52 17.32
C HIS A 132 -0.91 -2.59 16.77
N PHE A 133 -1.16 -2.61 15.46
CA PHE A 133 -2.05 -3.57 14.79
C PHE A 133 -1.30 -4.54 13.87
N GLY A 134 -0.03 -4.30 13.60
CA GLY A 134 0.76 -5.11 12.69
C GLY A 134 1.81 -4.31 11.94
N LEU A 135 1.85 -4.43 10.61
CA LEU A 135 2.87 -3.83 9.76
C LEU A 135 2.30 -2.73 8.87
N SER A 136 3.06 -1.64 8.73
CA SER A 136 2.81 -0.55 7.79
C SER A 136 4.12 -0.15 7.11
N GLY A 137 4.14 0.98 6.43
CA GLY A 137 5.27 1.42 5.63
C GLY A 137 5.25 0.81 4.21
N PRO A 138 6.06 1.35 3.29
CA PRO A 138 5.99 1.00 1.87
C PRO A 138 6.15 -0.49 1.56
N ALA A 139 7.00 -1.22 2.32
CA ALA A 139 7.17 -2.66 2.14
C ALA A 139 5.86 -3.43 2.41
N ALA A 140 5.23 -3.18 3.56
CA ALA A 140 3.98 -3.82 3.95
C ALA A 140 2.82 -3.40 3.03
N LEU A 141 2.69 -2.10 2.73
CA LEU A 141 1.63 -1.57 1.88
C LEU A 141 1.67 -2.22 0.49
N ARG A 142 2.83 -2.31 -0.14
CA ARG A 142 2.97 -2.95 -1.46
C ARG A 142 2.69 -4.44 -1.41
N LEU A 143 3.20 -5.16 -0.38
CA LEU A 143 2.97 -6.60 -0.23
C LEU A 143 1.49 -6.91 -0.02
N SER A 144 0.71 -6.01 0.59
CA SER A 144 -0.72 -6.20 0.86
C SER A 144 -1.56 -6.50 -0.38
N SER A 145 -1.07 -6.13 -1.57
CA SER A 145 -1.74 -6.42 -2.84
C SER A 145 -1.71 -7.91 -3.21
N PHE A 146 -0.84 -8.70 -2.56
CA PHE A 146 -0.58 -10.11 -2.88
C PHE A 146 -0.96 -11.07 -1.75
N VAL A 147 -1.29 -10.58 -0.57
CA VAL A 147 -1.72 -11.37 0.59
C VAL A 147 -3.19 -11.07 0.93
N LYS A 148 -3.88 -12.03 1.54
CA LYS A 148 -5.28 -11.88 1.95
C LYS A 148 -5.46 -11.98 3.47
N GLY A 149 -4.80 -12.95 4.09
CA GLY A 149 -4.86 -13.35 5.49
C GLY A 149 -4.78 -14.87 5.61
N GLY A 150 -4.08 -15.35 6.62
CA GLY A 150 -3.73 -16.75 6.82
C GLY A 150 -2.38 -17.15 6.22
N GLU A 151 -1.67 -16.22 5.59
CA GLU A 151 -0.34 -16.44 5.03
C GLU A 151 0.76 -16.07 6.01
N ILE A 152 1.98 -16.63 5.79
CA ILE A 152 3.20 -16.25 6.52
C ILE A 152 4.07 -15.42 5.58
N ALA A 153 4.34 -14.18 5.97
CA ALA A 153 5.33 -13.33 5.34
C ALA A 153 6.69 -13.53 6.03
N HIS A 154 7.77 -13.26 5.30
CA HIS A 154 9.13 -13.35 5.81
C HIS A 154 9.81 -12.00 5.74
N LEU A 155 10.36 -11.54 6.87
CA LEU A 155 11.09 -10.29 6.98
C LEU A 155 12.59 -10.53 7.02
N ASP A 156 13.31 -10.04 6.04
CA ASP A 156 14.76 -9.95 5.99
C ASP A 156 15.19 -8.54 6.44
N PHE A 157 15.81 -8.43 7.61
CA PHE A 157 16.28 -7.16 8.16
C PHE A 157 17.51 -6.61 7.42
N LEU A 158 18.27 -7.48 6.77
CA LEU A 158 19.58 -7.16 6.18
C LEU A 158 19.70 -7.75 4.76
N PRO A 159 18.90 -7.26 3.79
CA PRO A 159 18.83 -7.86 2.46
C PRO A 159 20.16 -7.85 1.71
N ASN A 160 21.05 -6.93 2.05
CA ASN A 160 22.38 -6.79 1.44
C ASN A 160 23.45 -7.67 2.09
N GLN A 161 23.11 -8.45 3.15
CA GLN A 161 24.04 -9.35 3.85
C GLN A 161 23.67 -10.80 3.56
N SER A 162 24.67 -11.63 3.22
CA SER A 162 24.47 -13.07 3.15
C SER A 162 24.51 -13.73 4.55
N GLN A 163 23.99 -14.94 4.68
CA GLN A 163 24.11 -15.68 5.93
C GLN A 163 25.58 -15.97 6.28
N GLU A 164 26.42 -16.22 5.28
CA GLU A 164 27.85 -16.46 5.44
C GLU A 164 28.55 -15.20 5.98
N ASN A 165 28.25 -14.03 5.43
CA ASN A 165 28.80 -12.77 5.92
C ASN A 165 28.39 -12.52 7.38
N LEU A 166 27.16 -12.82 7.74
CA LEU A 166 26.70 -12.70 9.12
C LEU A 166 27.41 -13.67 10.06
N LYS A 167 27.62 -14.93 9.65
CA LYS A 167 28.40 -15.89 10.44
C LYS A 167 29.81 -15.37 10.71
N THR A 168 30.50 -14.89 9.69
CA THR A 168 31.83 -14.27 9.80
C THR A 168 31.80 -13.08 10.74
N TYR A 169 30.82 -12.18 10.58
CA TYR A 169 30.65 -11.01 11.43
C TYR A 169 30.45 -11.38 12.91
N PHE A 170 29.65 -12.38 13.24
CA PHE A 170 29.48 -12.85 14.61
C PHE A 170 30.76 -13.46 15.16
N GLU A 171 31.52 -14.23 14.37
CA GLU A 171 32.79 -14.81 14.81
C GLU A 171 33.86 -13.72 15.10
N GLU A 172 33.95 -12.68 14.26
CA GLU A 172 34.83 -11.53 14.48
C GLU A 172 34.47 -10.75 15.76
N ASN A 173 33.22 -10.79 16.18
CA ASN A 173 32.71 -10.11 17.38
C ASN A 173 32.47 -11.04 18.56
N ARG A 174 33.10 -12.22 18.59
CA ARG A 174 32.86 -13.29 19.56
C ARG A 174 33.03 -12.90 21.03
N GLU A 175 33.81 -11.87 21.33
CA GLU A 175 34.05 -11.39 22.69
C GLU A 175 32.97 -10.37 23.16
N LYS A 176 32.16 -9.83 22.26
CA LYS A 176 31.05 -8.91 22.59
C LYS A 176 29.82 -9.68 23.04
N SER A 177 28.93 -9.02 23.75
CA SER A 177 27.59 -9.57 24.02
C SER A 177 26.78 -9.67 22.72
N VAL A 178 25.84 -10.63 22.67
CA VAL A 178 24.95 -10.84 21.52
C VAL A 178 24.16 -9.58 21.20
N LYS A 179 23.59 -8.93 22.23
CA LYS A 179 22.87 -7.65 22.08
C LYS A 179 23.77 -6.58 21.41
N ASN A 180 25.01 -6.38 21.91
CA ASN A 180 25.91 -5.36 21.36
C ASN A 180 26.37 -5.68 19.95
N THR A 181 26.49 -6.96 19.60
CA THR A 181 26.81 -7.39 18.23
C THR A 181 25.64 -7.10 17.29
N LEU A 182 24.42 -7.39 17.71
CA LEU A 182 23.19 -7.12 16.93
C LEU A 182 22.88 -5.63 16.80
N LYS A 183 23.13 -4.81 17.83
CA LYS A 183 22.90 -3.33 17.80
C LYS A 183 23.69 -2.61 16.72
N ALA A 184 24.78 -3.15 16.25
CA ALA A 184 25.54 -2.59 15.13
C ALA A 184 24.89 -2.90 13.77
N LEU A 185 23.91 -3.81 13.71
CA LEU A 185 23.25 -4.26 12.48
C LEU A 185 21.80 -3.78 12.40
N VAL A 186 21.10 -3.72 13.54
CA VAL A 186 19.66 -3.40 13.61
C VAL A 186 19.37 -2.48 14.81
N PRO A 187 18.23 -1.78 14.84
CA PRO A 187 17.84 -0.95 15.99
C PRO A 187 17.86 -1.73 17.32
N GLU A 188 18.21 -1.04 18.41
CA GLU A 188 18.42 -1.66 19.73
C GLU A 188 17.28 -2.57 20.19
N ARG A 189 16.03 -2.13 20.06
CA ARG A 189 14.87 -2.94 20.45
C ARG A 189 14.68 -4.19 19.58
N VAL A 190 15.10 -4.14 18.32
CA VAL A 190 15.15 -5.33 17.43
C VAL A 190 16.26 -6.26 17.87
N ALA A 191 17.43 -5.71 18.22
CA ALA A 191 18.56 -6.48 18.73
C ALA A 191 18.18 -7.21 20.04
N GLU A 192 17.51 -6.54 20.97
CA GLU A 192 17.00 -7.12 22.20
C GLU A 192 15.98 -8.23 21.93
N PHE A 193 15.05 -7.98 21.04
CA PHE A 193 14.03 -8.95 20.63
C PHE A 193 14.64 -10.23 20.03
N LEU A 194 15.63 -10.09 19.14
CA LEU A 194 16.29 -11.21 18.49
C LEU A 194 17.26 -11.96 19.41
N ALA A 195 17.85 -11.27 20.37
CA ALA A 195 18.76 -11.87 21.34
C ALA A 195 18.04 -12.68 22.42
N GLU A 196 16.77 -12.35 22.70
CA GLU A 196 15.96 -12.99 23.74
C GLU A 196 16.71 -13.09 25.09
N ASP A 197 16.75 -14.29 25.67
CA ASP A 197 17.47 -14.62 26.92
C ASP A 197 19.00 -14.66 26.78
N LYS A 198 19.54 -14.52 25.55
CA LYS A 198 20.97 -14.52 25.25
C LYS A 198 21.59 -13.12 25.19
N ALA A 199 20.82 -12.07 25.40
CA ALA A 199 21.24 -10.68 25.18
C ALA A 199 22.59 -10.33 25.83
N ASP A 200 22.81 -10.74 27.08
CA ASP A 200 24.01 -10.44 27.85
C ASP A 200 25.12 -11.50 27.71
N SER A 201 24.82 -12.64 27.07
CA SER A 201 25.82 -13.69 26.81
C SER A 201 26.82 -13.21 25.76
N LYS A 202 28.09 -13.60 25.88
CA LYS A 202 29.08 -13.38 24.82
C LYS A 202 28.77 -14.27 23.62
N VAL A 203 29.02 -13.79 22.40
CA VAL A 203 28.79 -14.55 21.17
C VAL A 203 29.49 -15.93 21.23
N LYS A 204 30.74 -15.98 21.73
CA LYS A 204 31.50 -17.26 21.91
C LYS A 204 30.85 -18.28 22.85
N GLN A 205 29.86 -17.87 23.64
CA GLN A 205 29.14 -18.75 24.57
C GLN A 205 27.87 -19.32 23.94
N LEU A 206 27.49 -18.84 22.77
CA LEU A 206 26.33 -19.37 22.05
C LEU A 206 26.61 -20.80 21.56
N ARG A 207 25.61 -21.64 21.67
CA ARG A 207 25.64 -22.93 20.95
C ARG A 207 25.47 -22.65 19.44
N PRO A 208 26.05 -23.46 18.56
CA PRO A 208 25.93 -23.29 17.12
C PRO A 208 24.47 -23.10 16.65
N LYS A 209 23.54 -23.87 17.23
CA LYS A 209 22.09 -23.75 16.93
C LYS A 209 21.49 -22.42 17.33
N ASP A 210 21.92 -21.80 18.45
CA ASP A 210 21.41 -20.50 18.89
C ASP A 210 21.88 -19.40 17.92
N LEU A 211 23.13 -19.46 17.47
CA LEU A 211 23.66 -18.53 16.46
C LEU A 211 22.93 -18.68 15.10
N GLU A 212 22.73 -19.92 14.67
CA GLU A 212 21.98 -20.20 13.44
C GLU A 212 20.56 -19.67 13.51
N ASN A 213 19.88 -19.82 14.66
CA ASN A 213 18.52 -19.28 14.87
C ASN A 213 18.52 -17.75 14.77
N ILE A 214 19.45 -17.05 15.43
CA ILE A 214 19.57 -15.59 15.36
C ILE A 214 19.78 -15.13 13.91
N ILE A 215 20.67 -15.78 13.18
CA ILE A 215 20.93 -15.45 11.76
C ILE A 215 19.71 -15.75 10.90
N SER A 216 19.02 -16.84 11.14
CA SER A 216 17.79 -17.20 10.43
C SER A 216 16.69 -16.14 10.67
N GLN A 217 16.53 -15.70 11.92
CA GLN A 217 15.59 -14.63 12.26
C GLN A 217 15.96 -13.29 11.60
N LEU A 218 17.25 -12.94 11.55
CA LEU A 218 17.72 -11.75 10.84
C LEU A 218 17.41 -11.78 9.34
N LYS A 219 17.43 -12.98 8.73
CA LYS A 219 17.31 -13.17 7.28
C LYS A 219 15.92 -13.60 6.81
N GLY A 220 15.03 -13.95 7.70
CA GLY A 220 13.71 -14.45 7.28
C GLY A 220 12.76 -14.67 8.44
N MET A 221 12.63 -13.66 9.32
CA MET A 221 11.69 -13.75 10.44
C MET A 221 10.26 -13.96 9.93
N GLU A 222 9.62 -15.02 10.40
CA GLU A 222 8.24 -15.34 10.05
C GLU A 222 7.26 -14.41 10.73
N ILE A 223 6.36 -13.84 9.94
CA ILE A 223 5.30 -12.94 10.41
C ILE A 223 3.96 -13.48 9.89
N PRO A 224 3.16 -14.10 10.76
CA PRO A 224 1.81 -14.53 10.40
C PRO A 224 0.95 -13.31 10.05
N ILE A 225 0.38 -13.28 8.85
CA ILE A 225 -0.53 -12.22 8.40
C ILE A 225 -1.96 -12.71 8.64
N THR A 226 -2.68 -12.03 9.52
CA THR A 226 -4.08 -12.37 9.84
C THR A 226 -5.09 -11.67 8.93
N GLY A 227 -4.65 -10.63 8.20
CA GLY A 227 -5.51 -9.88 7.29
C GLY A 227 -4.91 -8.56 6.85
N LYS A 228 -5.78 -7.71 6.34
CA LYS A 228 -5.50 -6.34 5.92
C LYS A 228 -6.46 -5.37 6.60
N MET A 229 -6.09 -4.11 6.70
CA MET A 229 -7.05 -3.07 7.07
C MET A 229 -8.18 -2.99 6.04
N SER A 230 -9.33 -2.47 6.45
CA SER A 230 -10.51 -2.33 5.58
C SER A 230 -10.22 -1.45 4.36
N LEU A 231 -11.02 -1.63 3.31
CA LEU A 231 -10.94 -0.83 2.10
C LEU A 231 -10.99 0.69 2.39
N ALA A 232 -11.80 1.11 3.36
CA ALA A 232 -11.88 2.51 3.78
C ALA A 232 -10.57 3.05 4.40
N LYS A 233 -9.69 2.19 4.88
CA LYS A 233 -8.38 2.52 5.48
C LYS A 233 -7.20 2.16 4.58
N SER A 234 -7.44 1.70 3.36
CA SER A 234 -6.41 1.43 2.36
C SER A 234 -6.11 2.65 1.50
N PHE A 235 -4.91 2.74 0.94
CA PHE A 235 -4.56 3.84 0.03
C PHE A 235 -5.14 3.63 -1.38
N VAL A 236 -5.30 2.39 -1.80
CA VAL A 236 -5.71 2.04 -3.16
C VAL A 236 -6.89 1.07 -3.13
N THR A 237 -7.84 1.31 -4.03
CA THR A 237 -8.90 0.36 -4.37
C THR A 237 -8.40 -0.54 -5.50
N LYS A 238 -8.21 -1.83 -5.22
CA LYS A 238 -7.95 -2.85 -6.23
C LYS A 238 -9.28 -3.35 -6.78
N GLY A 239 -9.38 -3.49 -8.10
CA GLY A 239 -10.63 -3.78 -8.78
C GLY A 239 -11.29 -2.52 -9.34
N GLY A 240 -12.45 -2.66 -9.94
CA GLY A 240 -13.18 -1.58 -10.62
C GLY A 240 -13.88 -2.09 -11.88
N VAL A 241 -14.13 -1.20 -12.82
CA VAL A 241 -14.72 -1.59 -14.10
C VAL A 241 -13.81 -2.58 -14.81
N ASP A 242 -14.33 -3.73 -15.23
CA ASP A 242 -13.55 -4.78 -15.87
C ASP A 242 -12.90 -4.23 -17.17
N LEU A 243 -11.60 -4.43 -17.31
CA LEU A 243 -10.84 -3.98 -18.48
C LEU A 243 -11.35 -4.57 -19.80
N LYS A 244 -12.05 -5.71 -19.74
CA LYS A 244 -12.73 -6.29 -20.92
C LYS A 244 -13.86 -5.42 -21.44
N GLU A 245 -14.48 -4.61 -20.58
CA GLU A 245 -15.56 -3.69 -20.91
C GLU A 245 -15.07 -2.37 -21.52
N ILE A 246 -13.77 -2.08 -21.43
CA ILE A 246 -13.17 -0.81 -21.74
C ILE A 246 -12.18 -0.94 -22.91
N ASN A 247 -12.15 0.05 -23.78
CA ASN A 247 -11.13 0.20 -24.80
C ASN A 247 -9.84 0.74 -24.13
N PRO A 248 -8.72 0.01 -24.13
CA PRO A 248 -7.52 0.42 -23.38
C PRO A 248 -6.82 1.67 -23.95
N LYS A 249 -7.14 2.08 -25.20
CA LYS A 249 -6.55 3.27 -25.83
C LYS A 249 -7.35 4.54 -25.55
N THR A 250 -8.67 4.43 -25.47
CA THR A 250 -9.58 5.59 -25.35
C THR A 250 -10.24 5.67 -23.99
N LEU A 251 -10.14 4.61 -23.17
CA LEU A 251 -10.87 4.43 -21.90
C LEU A 251 -12.39 4.47 -22.07
N GLU A 252 -12.88 4.33 -23.29
CA GLU A 252 -14.30 4.31 -23.62
C GLU A 252 -14.91 2.94 -23.36
N SER A 253 -16.13 2.92 -22.88
CA SER A 253 -16.92 1.71 -22.75
C SER A 253 -17.20 1.09 -24.11
N LYS A 254 -16.96 -0.21 -24.27
CA LYS A 254 -17.30 -0.97 -25.48
C LYS A 254 -18.80 -1.15 -25.69
N LYS A 255 -19.60 -1.04 -24.62
CA LYS A 255 -21.06 -1.23 -24.64
C LYS A 255 -21.82 0.09 -24.76
N VAL A 256 -21.27 1.17 -24.21
CA VAL A 256 -21.96 2.46 -24.14
C VAL A 256 -21.06 3.51 -24.82
N PRO A 257 -21.35 3.86 -26.08
CA PRO A 257 -20.55 4.85 -26.81
C PRO A 257 -20.50 6.18 -26.06
N HIS A 258 -19.31 6.82 -26.08
CA HIS A 258 -19.02 8.12 -25.45
C HIS A 258 -19.05 8.13 -23.91
N LEU A 259 -19.15 6.98 -23.26
CA LEU A 259 -18.95 6.82 -21.82
C LEU A 259 -17.52 6.36 -21.54
N HIS A 260 -16.78 7.12 -20.76
CA HIS A 260 -15.38 6.86 -20.43
C HIS A 260 -15.20 6.71 -18.90
N PHE A 261 -14.25 5.87 -18.50
CA PHE A 261 -13.85 5.70 -17.11
C PHE A 261 -12.34 5.89 -16.97
N ALA A 262 -11.91 6.64 -15.93
CA ALA A 262 -10.50 6.87 -15.61
C ALA A 262 -10.24 6.79 -14.10
#